data_8da99871376b1e41b0ec28921176a882
#
_entry.id   8da99871376b1e41b0ec28921176a882
#
_cell.length_a   1.000
_cell.length_b   1.000
_cell.length_c   1.000
_cell.angle_alpha   90.00
_cell.angle_beta   90.00
_cell.angle_gamma   90.00
#
_symmetry.space_group_name_H-M   'P 1'
#
loop_
_entity.id
_entity.type
_entity.pdbx_description
1 polymer ?
#
loop_
_entity_poly.entity_id
_entity_poly.type
_entity_poly.pdbx_seq_one_letter_code
_entity_poly.pdbx_strand_id
1 'polypeptide(L)'
;LRRSRGLGDVYKRQDEAKHLVESGVKEITLLGQNVNAYHGAGLDGNEWSLAKLIWELEKVDGLSRIRFTTSHPNDMTADLIEAHGTCKKLMPYLHLPVQSGSNKILKRMNRSHNAESYLSLISKIREARPDILISGDFIVGFPEETDKDFDDTLSLINDIEYGQAFSFKYSTRPGTPAAERDQVSEEVKTARLHELQELIKKQQKSIQDKMIDRKVQVLFERRGRFENQLVGKSEYLHAVNVTDPTISVGELKQVHITKSNANSLSGSIFK
;
A
#
# COMPACT_ATOMS: atom_id res chain seq x y z
N LEU A 1 19.14 -17.83 16.78
CA LEU A 1 18.19 -17.24 15.83
C LEU A 1 16.83 -17.11 16.51
N ARG A 2 16.52 -15.93 17.06
CA ARG A 2 15.14 -15.64 17.49
C ARG A 2 14.30 -15.59 16.24
N ARG A 3 13.43 -16.57 16.04
CA ARG A 3 12.37 -16.51 15.03
C ARG A 3 11.58 -15.24 15.32
N SER A 4 11.49 -14.33 14.36
CA SER A 4 10.52 -13.24 14.36
C SER A 4 9.17 -13.92 14.53
N ARG A 5 8.58 -13.83 15.71
CA ARG A 5 7.20 -14.23 15.92
C ARG A 5 6.38 -13.15 15.23
N GLY A 6 5.53 -13.55 14.29
CA GLY A 6 4.63 -12.63 13.59
C GLY A 6 3.84 -11.73 14.56
N LEU A 7 2.77 -11.09 14.10
CA LEU A 7 1.97 -10.14 14.93
C LEU A 7 1.55 -10.67 16.31
N GLY A 8 1.73 -11.98 16.58
CA GLY A 8 1.39 -12.61 17.86
C GLY A 8 -0.12 -12.78 18.05
N ASP A 9 -0.55 -13.08 19.27
CA ASP A 9 -1.94 -13.34 19.60
C ASP A 9 -2.81 -12.07 19.48
N VAL A 10 -4.06 -12.21 19.09
CA VAL A 10 -5.05 -11.12 18.95
C VAL A 10 -5.15 -10.28 20.24
N TYR A 11 -5.21 -10.94 21.38
CA TYR A 11 -5.27 -10.29 22.69
C TYR A 11 -4.11 -9.28 22.89
N LYS A 12 -2.88 -9.70 22.60
CA LYS A 12 -1.70 -8.83 22.77
C LYS A 12 -1.74 -7.63 21.82
N ARG A 13 -2.23 -7.82 20.59
CA ARG A 13 -2.35 -6.72 19.61
C ARG A 13 -3.44 -5.73 19.99
N GLN A 14 -4.55 -6.25 20.54
CA GLN A 14 -5.63 -5.41 21.02
C GLN A 14 -5.21 -4.55 22.22
N ASP A 15 -4.51 -5.16 23.20
CA ASP A 15 -4.01 -4.42 24.37
C ASP A 15 -2.96 -3.38 23.97
N GLU A 16 -2.04 -3.73 23.07
CA GLU A 16 -1.06 -2.77 22.54
C GLU A 16 -1.77 -1.60 21.86
N ALA A 17 -2.78 -1.86 21.03
CA ALA A 17 -3.55 -0.81 20.36
C ALA A 17 -4.26 0.11 21.39
N LYS A 18 -4.85 -0.44 22.46
CA LYS A 18 -5.47 0.35 23.53
C LYS A 18 -4.46 1.28 24.21
N HIS A 19 -3.30 0.76 24.61
CA HIS A 19 -2.25 1.56 25.25
C HIS A 19 -1.72 2.67 24.33
N LEU A 20 -1.57 2.38 23.04
CA LEU A 20 -1.16 3.39 22.06
C LEU A 20 -2.22 4.50 21.95
N VAL A 21 -3.49 4.15 21.90
CA VAL A 21 -4.60 5.12 21.84
C VAL A 21 -4.69 5.95 23.11
N GLU A 22 -4.52 5.36 24.29
CA GLU A 22 -4.43 6.08 25.56
C GLU A 22 -3.29 7.11 25.55
N SER A 23 -2.20 6.83 24.82
CA SER A 23 -1.09 7.76 24.59
C SER A 23 -1.36 8.80 23.49
N GLY A 24 -2.57 8.84 22.92
CA GLY A 24 -3.00 9.80 21.90
C GLY A 24 -2.81 9.37 20.45
N VAL A 25 -2.37 8.13 20.19
CA VAL A 25 -2.23 7.58 18.83
C VAL A 25 -3.60 7.46 18.17
N LYS A 26 -3.73 7.92 16.91
CA LYS A 26 -4.96 7.90 16.10
C LYS A 26 -4.92 6.87 14.96
N GLU A 27 -3.75 6.52 14.49
CA GLU A 27 -3.55 5.58 13.39
C GLU A 27 -2.52 4.52 13.78
N ILE A 28 -2.82 3.24 13.50
CA ILE A 28 -1.89 2.13 13.65
C ILE A 28 -1.62 1.48 12.30
N THR A 29 -0.41 0.98 12.11
CA THR A 29 -0.04 0.18 10.94
C THR A 29 0.44 -1.19 11.39
N LEU A 30 -0.25 -2.24 10.96
CA LEU A 30 0.15 -3.62 11.21
C LEU A 30 1.33 -3.98 10.30
N LEU A 31 2.41 -4.46 10.89
CA LEU A 31 3.67 -4.74 10.20
C LEU A 31 4.07 -6.21 10.39
N GLY A 32 4.65 -6.78 9.34
CA GLY A 32 5.24 -8.13 9.34
C GLY A 32 5.96 -8.38 8.02
N GLN A 33 6.51 -9.58 7.82
CA GLN A 33 7.14 -9.96 6.54
C GLN A 33 6.11 -10.26 5.45
N ASN A 34 4.99 -10.84 5.84
CA ASN A 34 3.81 -11.11 5.02
C ASN A 34 2.60 -10.99 5.95
N VAL A 35 2.08 -9.76 6.08
CA VAL A 35 1.08 -9.44 7.11
C VAL A 35 -0.25 -10.11 6.83
N ASN A 36 -0.65 -10.22 5.57
CA ASN A 36 -1.93 -10.82 5.23
C ASN A 36 -1.96 -12.37 5.36
N ALA A 37 -0.81 -13.00 5.56
CA ALA A 37 -0.72 -14.39 6.01
C ALA A 37 -0.75 -14.54 7.55
N TYR A 38 -1.24 -13.53 8.26
CA TYR A 38 -1.35 -13.58 9.71
C TYR A 38 -2.33 -14.67 10.17
N HIS A 39 -1.86 -15.46 11.13
CA HIS A 39 -2.65 -16.42 11.88
C HIS A 39 -2.27 -16.29 13.36
N GLY A 40 -3.23 -16.01 14.22
CA GLY A 40 -2.99 -15.83 15.65
C GLY A 40 -4.10 -16.42 16.51
N ALA A 41 -3.79 -16.74 17.76
CA ALA A 41 -4.81 -17.21 18.70
C ALA A 41 -5.84 -16.10 18.95
N GLY A 42 -7.08 -16.38 18.61
CA GLY A 42 -8.22 -15.50 18.81
C GLY A 42 -8.75 -15.53 20.24
N LEU A 43 -9.70 -14.62 20.52
CA LEU A 43 -10.34 -14.51 21.84
C LEU A 43 -11.23 -15.72 22.17
N ASP A 44 -11.65 -16.46 21.16
CA ASP A 44 -12.50 -17.66 21.25
C ASP A 44 -11.68 -18.97 21.30
N GLY A 45 -10.35 -18.87 21.36
CA GLY A 45 -9.44 -20.01 21.34
C GLY A 45 -9.19 -20.61 19.95
N ASN A 46 -9.86 -20.11 18.91
CA ASN A 46 -9.62 -20.50 17.52
C ASN A 46 -8.52 -19.68 16.87
N GLU A 47 -8.00 -20.16 15.73
CA GLU A 47 -7.09 -19.39 14.93
C GLU A 47 -7.84 -18.29 14.14
N TRP A 48 -7.33 -17.06 14.22
CA TRP A 48 -7.90 -15.89 13.56
C TRP A 48 -7.02 -15.37 12.43
N SER A 49 -7.69 -15.00 11.34
CA SER A 49 -7.08 -14.31 10.20
C SER A 49 -6.78 -12.83 10.51
N LEU A 50 -6.03 -12.18 9.60
CA LEU A 50 -5.82 -10.73 9.68
C LEU A 50 -7.15 -9.95 9.66
N ALA A 51 -8.12 -10.39 8.88
CA ALA A 51 -9.44 -9.74 8.82
C ALA A 51 -10.12 -9.73 10.19
N LYS A 52 -10.14 -10.86 10.88
CA LYS A 52 -10.70 -10.95 12.24
C LYS A 52 -9.96 -10.05 13.23
N LEU A 53 -8.63 -9.97 13.14
CA LEU A 53 -7.85 -9.04 13.94
C LEU A 53 -8.23 -7.59 13.64
N ILE A 54 -8.40 -7.21 12.37
CA ILE A 54 -8.78 -5.85 11.96
C ILE A 54 -10.17 -5.48 12.50
N TRP A 55 -11.17 -6.36 12.39
CA TRP A 55 -12.50 -6.10 12.96
C TRP A 55 -12.46 -5.97 14.50
N GLU A 56 -11.59 -6.71 15.16
CA GLU A 56 -11.43 -6.58 16.62
C GLU A 56 -10.75 -5.26 17.00
N LEU A 57 -9.73 -4.84 16.24
CA LEU A 57 -9.08 -3.55 16.43
C LEU A 57 -10.00 -2.37 16.10
N GLU A 58 -10.96 -2.54 15.18
CA GLU A 58 -11.96 -1.51 14.88
C GLU A 58 -12.79 -1.13 16.11
N LYS A 59 -12.99 -2.05 17.04
CA LYS A 59 -13.76 -1.81 18.28
C LYS A 59 -13.01 -0.96 19.31
N VAL A 60 -11.71 -0.72 19.12
CA VAL A 60 -10.91 0.09 20.05
C VAL A 60 -11.35 1.56 19.96
N ASP A 61 -11.93 2.06 21.05
CA ASP A 61 -12.35 3.45 21.14
C ASP A 61 -11.14 4.39 21.06
N GLY A 62 -11.29 5.50 20.35
CA GLY A 62 -10.22 6.48 20.13
C GLY A 62 -9.27 6.14 18.98
N LEU A 63 -9.18 4.88 18.51
CA LEU A 63 -8.50 4.51 17.28
C LEU A 63 -9.32 5.01 16.09
N SER A 64 -8.70 5.75 15.19
CA SER A 64 -9.38 6.34 14.03
C SER A 64 -9.05 5.62 12.73
N ARG A 65 -7.84 5.06 12.61
CA ARG A 65 -7.36 4.45 11.37
C ARG A 65 -6.54 3.20 11.62
N ILE A 66 -6.74 2.22 10.76
CA ILE A 66 -5.96 0.98 10.69
C ILE A 66 -5.37 0.87 9.29
N ARG A 67 -4.10 0.49 9.20
CA ARG A 67 -3.41 0.13 7.97
C ARG A 67 -2.65 -1.16 8.17
N PHE A 68 -2.33 -1.82 7.08
CA PHE A 68 -1.35 -2.89 7.06
C PHE A 68 -0.49 -2.77 5.80
N THR A 69 0.69 -3.36 5.83
CA THR A 69 1.61 -3.35 4.69
C THR A 69 2.37 -4.67 4.61
N THR A 70 3.14 -4.89 3.53
CA THR A 70 3.88 -6.12 3.27
C THR A 70 2.95 -7.30 3.01
N SER A 71 2.04 -7.13 2.02
CA SER A 71 1.06 -8.13 1.62
C SER A 71 1.57 -8.98 0.46
N HIS A 72 1.03 -10.20 0.34
CA HIS A 72 1.26 -11.08 -0.80
C HIS A 72 -0.08 -11.38 -1.51
N PRO A 73 -0.15 -11.35 -2.85
CA PRO A 73 -1.41 -11.56 -3.59
C PRO A 73 -2.17 -12.85 -3.22
N ASN A 74 -1.44 -13.94 -2.99
CA ASN A 74 -2.07 -15.24 -2.67
C ASN A 74 -2.71 -15.31 -1.29
N ASP A 75 -2.33 -14.40 -0.39
CA ASP A 75 -2.83 -14.37 0.99
C ASP A 75 -3.93 -13.30 1.17
N MET A 76 -4.48 -12.77 0.06
CA MET A 76 -5.68 -11.93 0.06
C MET A 76 -6.92 -12.83 0.11
N THR A 77 -7.31 -13.20 1.33
CA THR A 77 -8.47 -14.04 1.61
C THR A 77 -9.78 -13.29 1.40
N ALA A 78 -10.88 -14.03 1.21
CA ALA A 78 -12.19 -13.43 0.97
C ALA A 78 -12.65 -12.53 2.14
N ASP A 79 -12.38 -12.95 3.39
CA ASP A 79 -12.68 -12.16 4.59
C ASP A 79 -11.84 -10.88 4.70
N LEU A 80 -10.59 -10.90 4.21
CA LEU A 80 -9.77 -9.69 4.17
C LEU A 80 -10.26 -8.70 3.10
N ILE A 81 -10.72 -9.19 1.96
CA ILE A 81 -11.40 -8.38 0.94
C ILE A 81 -12.68 -7.76 1.52
N GLU A 82 -13.50 -8.57 2.21
CA GLU A 82 -14.69 -8.10 2.91
C GLU A 82 -14.37 -7.04 3.97
N ALA A 83 -13.27 -7.20 4.71
CA ALA A 83 -12.83 -6.21 5.70
C ALA A 83 -12.53 -4.84 5.06
N HIS A 84 -11.99 -4.78 3.84
CA HIS A 84 -11.83 -3.53 3.10
C HIS A 84 -13.16 -2.84 2.79
N GLY A 85 -14.23 -3.60 2.55
CA GLY A 85 -15.58 -3.07 2.29
C GLY A 85 -16.35 -2.70 3.55
N THR A 86 -16.13 -3.38 4.67
CA THR A 86 -16.98 -3.31 5.86
C THR A 86 -16.34 -2.56 7.04
N CYS A 87 -15.01 -2.67 7.23
CA CYS A 87 -14.31 -2.00 8.31
C CYS A 87 -14.06 -0.52 7.98
N LYS A 88 -14.75 0.38 8.68
CA LYS A 88 -14.67 1.84 8.46
C LYS A 88 -13.31 2.43 8.83
N LYS A 89 -12.63 1.82 9.81
CA LYS A 89 -11.31 2.27 10.25
C LYS A 89 -10.18 1.72 9.38
N LEU A 90 -10.42 0.71 8.54
CA LEU A 90 -9.43 0.22 7.57
C LEU A 90 -9.34 1.20 6.40
N MET A 91 -8.17 1.79 6.23
CA MET A 91 -7.97 2.86 5.24
C MET A 91 -7.98 2.32 3.80
N PRO A 92 -8.49 3.12 2.83
CA PRO A 92 -8.61 2.73 1.43
C PRO A 92 -7.28 2.80 0.69
N TYR A 93 -6.31 2.09 1.17
CA TYR A 93 -4.97 1.95 0.59
C TYR A 93 -4.47 0.54 0.81
N LEU A 94 -4.08 -0.13 -0.25
CA LEU A 94 -3.51 -1.48 -0.19
C LEU A 94 -2.20 -1.55 -0.96
N HIS A 95 -1.12 -1.93 -0.29
CA HIS A 95 0.15 -2.26 -0.92
C HIS A 95 0.17 -3.76 -1.23
N LEU A 96 0.14 -4.11 -2.52
CA LEU A 96 0.05 -5.49 -3.00
C LEU A 96 1.04 -5.72 -4.16
N PRO A 97 2.31 -6.02 -3.87
CA PRO A 97 3.36 -6.17 -4.87
C PRO A 97 3.10 -7.35 -5.83
N VAL A 98 3.07 -7.08 -7.12
CA VAL A 98 2.98 -8.11 -8.17
C VAL A 98 4.34 -8.52 -8.73
N GLN A 99 5.27 -7.59 -8.82
CA GLN A 99 6.66 -7.68 -9.29
C GLN A 99 6.82 -7.61 -10.81
N SER A 100 5.97 -8.22 -11.62
CA SER A 100 5.99 -8.22 -13.09
C SER A 100 4.60 -8.51 -13.65
N GLY A 101 4.32 -8.05 -14.86
CA GLY A 101 3.11 -8.40 -15.62
C GLY A 101 3.28 -9.63 -16.50
N SER A 102 4.51 -10.15 -16.65
CA SER A 102 4.79 -11.35 -17.45
C SER A 102 4.68 -12.62 -16.61
N ASN A 103 3.81 -13.55 -17.01
CA ASN A 103 3.67 -14.86 -16.36
C ASN A 103 4.97 -15.66 -16.41
N LYS A 104 5.75 -15.54 -17.49
CA LYS A 104 7.05 -16.16 -17.64
C LYS A 104 8.02 -15.64 -16.57
N ILE A 105 8.08 -14.33 -16.38
CA ILE A 105 8.97 -13.68 -15.40
C ILE A 105 8.49 -13.96 -13.97
N LEU A 106 7.20 -13.90 -13.69
CA LEU A 106 6.64 -14.27 -12.40
C LEU A 106 7.02 -15.71 -12.00
N LYS A 107 6.89 -16.65 -12.91
CA LYS A 107 7.32 -18.06 -12.68
C LYS A 107 8.82 -18.17 -12.39
N ARG A 108 9.66 -17.39 -13.10
CA ARG A 108 11.11 -17.36 -12.87
C ARG A 108 11.51 -16.71 -11.55
N MET A 109 10.70 -15.75 -11.08
CA MET A 109 10.81 -15.14 -9.74
C MET A 109 10.27 -16.05 -8.63
N ASN A 110 9.84 -17.29 -8.96
CA ASN A 110 9.19 -18.23 -8.04
C ASN A 110 7.92 -17.65 -7.41
N ARG A 111 7.13 -16.89 -8.21
CA ARG A 111 5.82 -16.39 -7.80
C ARG A 111 4.74 -17.41 -8.15
N SER A 112 3.82 -17.63 -7.23
CA SER A 112 2.73 -18.60 -7.36
C SER A 112 1.45 -18.01 -7.96
N HIS A 113 1.41 -16.70 -8.21
CA HIS A 113 0.34 -16.00 -8.93
C HIS A 113 0.76 -15.70 -10.38
N ASN A 114 -0.21 -15.47 -11.25
CA ASN A 114 -0.04 -14.96 -12.60
C ASN A 114 -0.75 -13.62 -12.79
N ALA A 115 -0.54 -12.96 -13.93
CA ALA A 115 -1.11 -11.63 -14.21
C ALA A 115 -2.65 -11.65 -14.19
N GLU A 116 -3.28 -12.67 -14.78
CA GLU A 116 -4.73 -12.80 -14.88
C GLU A 116 -5.37 -12.99 -13.49
N SER A 117 -4.78 -13.85 -12.66
CA SER A 117 -5.25 -14.06 -11.29
C SER A 117 -5.10 -12.80 -10.44
N TYR A 118 -4.02 -12.04 -10.66
CA TYR A 118 -3.80 -10.78 -9.99
C TYR A 118 -4.81 -9.72 -10.42
N LEU A 119 -5.09 -9.56 -11.72
CA LEU A 119 -6.13 -8.65 -12.23
C LEU A 119 -7.52 -9.01 -11.67
N SER A 120 -7.87 -10.30 -11.65
CA SER A 120 -9.13 -10.78 -11.05
C SER A 120 -9.20 -10.46 -9.57
N LEU A 121 -8.09 -10.57 -8.84
CA LEU A 121 -8.03 -10.21 -7.42
C LEU A 121 -8.25 -8.70 -7.22
N ILE A 122 -7.59 -7.85 -8.00
CA ILE A 122 -7.78 -6.39 -7.94
C ILE A 122 -9.25 -6.01 -8.24
N SER A 123 -9.89 -6.67 -9.21
CA SER A 123 -11.33 -6.45 -9.49
C SER A 123 -12.19 -6.72 -8.27
N LYS A 124 -12.01 -7.87 -7.60
CA LYS A 124 -12.75 -8.23 -6.38
C LYS A 124 -12.52 -7.24 -5.23
N ILE A 125 -11.28 -6.77 -5.08
CA ILE A 125 -10.94 -5.77 -4.06
C ILE A 125 -11.66 -4.44 -4.37
N ARG A 126 -11.69 -4.01 -5.63
CA ARG A 126 -12.40 -2.80 -6.05
C ARG A 126 -13.92 -2.93 -6.01
N GLU A 127 -14.48 -4.12 -6.21
CA GLU A 127 -15.91 -4.38 -5.97
C GLU A 127 -16.27 -4.18 -4.50
N ALA A 128 -15.44 -4.66 -3.58
CA ALA A 128 -15.64 -4.47 -2.14
C ALA A 128 -15.36 -3.02 -1.68
N ARG A 129 -14.34 -2.38 -2.26
CA ARG A 129 -13.92 -1.00 -1.92
C ARG A 129 -13.58 -0.21 -3.19
N PRO A 130 -14.58 0.43 -3.85
CA PRO A 130 -14.39 1.09 -5.16
C PRO A 130 -13.38 2.25 -5.16
N ASP A 131 -13.18 2.90 -4.02
CA ASP A 131 -12.25 4.02 -3.85
C ASP A 131 -10.84 3.60 -3.42
N ILE A 132 -10.55 2.29 -3.33
CA ILE A 132 -9.26 1.82 -2.85
C ILE A 132 -8.12 2.20 -3.77
N LEU A 133 -7.05 2.74 -3.20
CA LEU A 133 -5.82 3.06 -3.88
C LEU A 133 -4.86 1.87 -3.79
N ILE A 134 -4.49 1.32 -4.93
CA ILE A 134 -3.55 0.19 -5.01
C ILE A 134 -2.13 0.72 -5.15
N SER A 135 -1.22 0.10 -4.40
CA SER A 135 0.22 0.31 -4.51
C SER A 135 0.93 -1.00 -4.80
N GLY A 136 2.02 -0.96 -5.54
CA GLY A 136 2.77 -2.16 -5.93
C GLY A 136 4.26 -1.91 -6.11
N ASP A 137 4.98 -3.02 -6.28
CA ASP A 137 6.40 -3.04 -6.61
C ASP A 137 6.62 -3.75 -7.93
N PHE A 138 7.60 -3.26 -8.70
CA PHE A 138 7.99 -3.80 -9.99
C PHE A 138 9.51 -3.96 -10.08
N ILE A 139 9.94 -5.08 -10.64
CA ILE A 139 11.34 -5.35 -10.95
C ILE A 139 11.45 -5.48 -12.46
N VAL A 140 12.29 -4.64 -13.07
CA VAL A 140 12.60 -4.70 -14.51
C VAL A 140 13.99 -5.28 -14.75
N GLY A 141 14.18 -5.89 -15.91
CA GLY A 141 15.44 -6.49 -16.31
C GLY A 141 15.79 -7.74 -15.50
N PHE A 142 14.79 -8.49 -15.06
CA PHE A 142 15.02 -9.83 -14.51
C PHE A 142 15.69 -10.71 -15.58
N PRO A 143 16.58 -11.67 -15.23
CA PRO A 143 17.26 -12.51 -16.20
C PRO A 143 16.31 -13.10 -17.23
N GLU A 144 16.71 -13.01 -18.52
CA GLU A 144 15.95 -13.48 -19.69
C GLU A 144 14.60 -12.77 -19.95
N GLU A 145 14.37 -11.59 -19.35
CA GLU A 145 13.22 -10.71 -19.64
C GLU A 145 13.36 -10.17 -21.07
N THR A 146 12.38 -10.46 -21.92
CA THR A 146 12.29 -9.93 -23.29
C THR A 146 11.52 -8.60 -23.33
N ASP A 147 11.52 -7.93 -24.49
CA ASP A 147 10.72 -6.72 -24.68
C ASP A 147 9.24 -7.02 -24.50
N LYS A 148 8.76 -8.17 -25.02
CA LYS A 148 7.38 -8.61 -24.81
C LYS A 148 7.05 -8.80 -23.30
N ASP A 149 7.95 -9.36 -22.52
CA ASP A 149 7.75 -9.55 -21.07
C ASP A 149 7.65 -8.19 -20.37
N PHE A 150 8.40 -7.18 -20.84
CA PHE A 150 8.33 -5.82 -20.34
C PHE A 150 7.04 -5.12 -20.77
N ASP A 151 6.61 -5.28 -22.04
CA ASP A 151 5.33 -4.75 -22.55
C ASP A 151 4.14 -5.33 -21.77
N ASP A 152 4.17 -6.62 -21.43
CA ASP A 152 3.16 -7.27 -20.58
C ASP A 152 3.09 -6.58 -19.19
N THR A 153 4.24 -6.13 -18.65
CA THR A 153 4.30 -5.40 -17.38
C THR A 153 3.72 -3.99 -17.50
N LEU A 154 4.02 -3.26 -18.58
CA LEU A 154 3.42 -1.95 -18.85
C LEU A 154 1.91 -2.05 -19.05
N SER A 155 1.43 -3.09 -19.74
CA SER A 155 0.00 -3.35 -19.92
C SER A 155 -0.70 -3.59 -18.60
N LEU A 156 -0.16 -4.42 -17.73
CA LEU A 156 -0.71 -4.67 -16.39
C LEU A 156 -0.80 -3.38 -15.55
N ILE A 157 0.23 -2.52 -15.64
CA ILE A 157 0.23 -1.22 -14.94
C ILE A 157 -0.90 -0.33 -15.46
N ASN A 158 -1.12 -0.30 -16.79
CA ASN A 158 -2.19 0.48 -17.39
C ASN A 158 -3.58 -0.02 -16.98
N ASP A 159 -3.78 -1.34 -16.90
CA ASP A 159 -5.06 -1.95 -16.53
C ASP A 159 -5.42 -1.68 -15.06
N ILE A 160 -4.42 -1.59 -14.19
CA ILE A 160 -4.64 -1.42 -12.74
C ILE A 160 -4.72 0.05 -12.33
N GLU A 161 -4.03 0.97 -13.00
CA GLU A 161 -3.94 2.37 -12.58
C GLU A 161 -3.47 2.50 -11.12
N TYR A 162 -2.19 2.30 -10.88
CA TYR A 162 -1.60 2.38 -9.54
C TYR A 162 -1.58 3.81 -9.00
N GLY A 163 -2.07 3.98 -7.77
CA GLY A 163 -1.95 5.25 -7.05
C GLY A 163 -0.55 5.53 -6.54
N GLN A 164 0.23 4.48 -6.31
CA GLN A 164 1.64 4.54 -5.98
C GLN A 164 2.31 3.25 -6.44
N ALA A 165 3.49 3.33 -7.02
CA ALA A 165 4.29 2.14 -7.29
C ALA A 165 5.79 2.43 -7.15
N PHE A 166 6.51 1.43 -6.72
CA PHE A 166 7.96 1.44 -6.62
C PHE A 166 8.54 0.53 -7.70
N SER A 167 9.63 0.96 -8.29
CA SER A 167 10.25 0.23 -9.40
C SER A 167 11.76 0.13 -9.21
N PHE A 168 12.29 -1.04 -9.51
CA PHE A 168 13.68 -1.39 -9.27
C PHE A 168 14.26 -2.11 -10.48
N LYS A 169 15.54 -1.87 -10.77
CA LYS A 169 16.31 -2.79 -11.62
C LYS A 169 16.59 -4.07 -10.87
N TYR A 170 16.50 -5.21 -11.54
CA TYR A 170 16.99 -6.45 -10.97
C TYR A 170 18.47 -6.33 -10.60
N SER A 171 18.79 -6.71 -9.38
CA SER A 171 20.17 -6.78 -8.88
C SER A 171 20.53 -8.25 -8.61
N THR A 172 21.61 -8.69 -9.22
CA THR A 172 22.11 -10.06 -9.07
C THR A 172 22.48 -10.36 -7.62
N ARG A 173 21.97 -11.49 -7.11
CA ARG A 173 22.31 -11.96 -5.76
C ARG A 173 23.08 -13.26 -5.86
N PRO A 174 24.36 -13.29 -5.45
CA PRO A 174 25.19 -14.49 -5.48
C PRO A 174 24.51 -15.69 -4.80
N GLY A 175 24.63 -16.87 -5.39
CA GLY A 175 24.03 -18.10 -4.85
C GLY A 175 22.55 -18.30 -5.16
N THR A 176 21.93 -17.44 -5.97
CA THR A 176 20.56 -17.64 -6.45
C THR A 176 20.55 -18.19 -7.87
N PRO A 177 19.57 -19.06 -8.25
CA PRO A 177 19.45 -19.56 -9.63
C PRO A 177 19.34 -18.45 -10.68
N ALA A 178 18.81 -17.30 -10.32
CA ALA A 178 18.70 -16.14 -11.20
C ALA A 178 20.06 -15.50 -11.52
N ALA A 179 21.05 -15.64 -10.64
CA ALA A 179 22.40 -15.11 -10.87
C ALA A 179 23.17 -15.87 -11.96
N GLU A 180 22.81 -17.12 -12.21
CA GLU A 180 23.46 -18.02 -13.18
C GLU A 180 22.84 -17.95 -14.57
N ARG A 181 21.74 -17.19 -14.73
CA ARG A 181 21.03 -17.04 -16.01
C ARG A 181 21.57 -15.90 -16.84
N ASP A 182 21.19 -15.86 -18.12
CA ASP A 182 21.53 -14.78 -19.03
C ASP A 182 20.97 -13.44 -18.50
N GLN A 183 21.88 -12.54 -18.17
CA GLN A 183 21.52 -11.24 -17.60
C GLN A 183 21.12 -10.26 -18.70
N VAL A 184 20.09 -9.47 -18.44
CA VAL A 184 19.74 -8.32 -19.27
C VAL A 184 20.82 -7.24 -19.10
N SER A 185 21.22 -6.56 -20.20
CA SER A 185 22.25 -5.52 -20.12
C SER A 185 21.82 -4.33 -19.26
N GLU A 186 22.78 -3.62 -18.66
CA GLU A 186 22.47 -2.49 -17.79
C GLU A 186 21.82 -1.31 -18.54
N GLU A 187 22.13 -1.15 -19.82
CA GLU A 187 21.52 -0.15 -20.68
C GLU A 187 20.03 -0.45 -20.85
N VAL A 188 19.66 -1.71 -21.16
CA VAL A 188 18.27 -2.13 -21.31
C VAL A 188 17.51 -2.01 -19.99
N LYS A 189 18.11 -2.48 -18.88
CA LYS A 189 17.49 -2.32 -17.55
C LYS A 189 17.19 -0.86 -17.22
N THR A 190 18.13 0.04 -17.57
CA THR A 190 18.01 1.48 -17.30
C THR A 190 16.91 2.10 -18.16
N ALA A 191 16.85 1.77 -19.45
CA ALA A 191 15.82 2.22 -20.37
C ALA A 191 14.42 1.78 -19.90
N ARG A 192 14.24 0.49 -19.59
CA ARG A 192 12.97 -0.06 -19.08
C ARG A 192 12.55 0.57 -17.77
N LEU A 193 13.50 0.77 -16.83
CA LEU A 193 13.19 1.44 -15.57
C LEU A 193 12.69 2.87 -15.78
N HIS A 194 13.34 3.63 -16.66
CA HIS A 194 12.93 5.00 -16.98
C HIS A 194 11.52 5.04 -17.58
N GLU A 195 11.25 4.21 -18.59
CA GLU A 195 9.95 4.13 -19.24
C GLU A 195 8.83 3.76 -18.25
N LEU A 196 9.07 2.74 -17.42
CA LEU A 196 8.13 2.31 -16.39
C LEU A 196 7.87 3.43 -15.37
N GLN A 197 8.92 4.15 -14.94
CA GLN A 197 8.78 5.27 -14.01
C GLN A 197 7.97 6.43 -14.60
N GLU A 198 8.13 6.74 -15.88
CA GLU A 198 7.34 7.78 -16.54
C GLU A 198 5.86 7.40 -16.64
N LEU A 199 5.55 6.13 -16.94
CA LEU A 199 4.17 5.62 -16.91
C LEU A 199 3.55 5.76 -15.51
N ILE A 200 4.27 5.29 -14.47
CA ILE A 200 3.80 5.37 -13.08
C ILE A 200 3.58 6.83 -12.67
N LYS A 201 4.52 7.73 -12.95
CA LYS A 201 4.38 9.16 -12.63
C LYS A 201 3.15 9.78 -13.29
N LYS A 202 2.89 9.45 -14.56
CA LYS A 202 1.70 9.92 -15.27
C LYS A 202 0.41 9.45 -14.62
N GLN A 203 0.34 8.17 -14.21
CA GLN A 203 -0.83 7.63 -13.50
C GLN A 203 -1.02 8.27 -12.12
N GLN A 204 0.03 8.35 -11.33
CA GLN A 204 0.00 8.99 -10.01
C GLN A 204 -0.48 10.44 -10.11
N LYS A 205 0.04 11.19 -11.08
CA LYS A 205 -0.39 12.58 -11.31
C LYS A 205 -1.87 12.65 -11.67
N SER A 206 -2.34 11.79 -12.57
CA SER A 206 -3.76 11.72 -12.95
C SER A 206 -4.65 11.42 -11.73
N ILE A 207 -4.25 10.47 -10.88
CA ILE A 207 -5.01 10.12 -9.66
C ILE A 207 -5.01 11.29 -8.67
N GLN A 208 -3.87 11.94 -8.48
CA GLN A 208 -3.78 13.11 -7.60
C GLN A 208 -4.62 14.29 -8.13
N ASP A 209 -4.67 14.51 -9.44
CA ASP A 209 -5.49 15.56 -10.04
C ASP A 209 -6.99 15.30 -9.82
N LYS A 210 -7.43 14.03 -9.85
CA LYS A 210 -8.81 13.64 -9.50
C LYS A 210 -9.17 13.90 -8.03
N MET A 211 -8.18 14.20 -7.17
CA MET A 211 -8.42 14.58 -5.77
C MET A 211 -8.75 16.07 -5.59
N ILE A 212 -8.49 16.93 -6.58
CA ILE A 212 -8.87 18.34 -6.52
C ILE A 212 -10.39 18.44 -6.34
N ASP A 213 -10.82 19.41 -5.54
CA ASP A 213 -12.21 19.65 -5.12
C ASP A 213 -12.82 18.56 -4.23
N ARG A 214 -12.09 17.48 -3.92
CA ARG A 214 -12.54 16.48 -2.96
C ARG A 214 -12.27 16.92 -1.51
N LYS A 215 -13.12 16.43 -0.63
CA LYS A 215 -12.92 16.49 0.81
C LYS A 215 -12.29 15.19 1.26
N VAL A 216 -11.14 15.30 1.92
CA VAL A 216 -10.40 14.15 2.45
C VAL A 216 -10.11 14.35 3.93
N GLN A 217 -10.11 13.26 4.67
CA GLN A 217 -9.74 13.30 6.07
C GLN A 217 -8.21 13.23 6.19
N VAL A 218 -7.58 14.18 6.86
CA VAL A 218 -6.12 14.26 7.01
C VAL A 218 -5.74 14.15 8.49
N LEU A 219 -4.83 13.22 8.79
CA LEU A 219 -4.14 13.17 10.08
C LEU A 219 -2.84 13.96 9.95
N PHE A 220 -2.72 15.04 10.72
CA PHE A 220 -1.54 15.91 10.70
C PHE A 220 -0.44 15.32 11.57
N GLU A 221 0.75 15.07 10.97
CA GLU A 221 1.84 14.33 11.60
C GLU A 221 3.02 15.22 11.98
N ARG A 222 3.25 16.30 11.26
CA ARG A 222 4.41 17.17 11.47
C ARG A 222 4.23 18.58 10.91
N ARG A 223 5.11 19.49 11.36
CA ARG A 223 5.21 20.82 10.76
C ARG A 223 5.76 20.75 9.33
N GLY A 224 5.26 21.62 8.47
CA GLY A 224 5.72 21.81 7.10
C GLY A 224 6.93 22.75 7.00
N ARG A 225 7.22 23.15 5.77
CA ARG A 225 8.34 24.06 5.46
C ARG A 225 8.08 25.51 5.80
N PHE A 226 6.81 25.93 5.70
CA PHE A 226 6.41 27.33 5.88
C PHE A 226 5.78 27.53 7.25
N GLU A 227 5.73 28.78 7.68
CA GLU A 227 5.08 29.16 8.94
C GLU A 227 3.61 28.72 8.93
N ASN A 228 3.12 28.22 10.07
CA ASN A 228 1.77 27.68 10.24
C ASN A 228 1.36 26.57 9.26
N GLN A 229 2.33 25.99 8.54
CA GLN A 229 2.08 24.86 7.66
C GLN A 229 2.21 23.53 8.43
N LEU A 230 1.20 22.68 8.29
CA LEU A 230 1.26 21.28 8.70
C LEU A 230 1.21 20.35 7.50
N VAL A 231 1.84 19.20 7.67
CA VAL A 231 1.83 18.09 6.72
C VAL A 231 1.21 16.88 7.41
N GLY A 232 0.24 16.30 6.75
CA GLY A 232 -0.43 15.08 7.20
C GLY A 232 -0.57 14.06 6.08
N LYS A 233 -1.27 12.97 6.41
CA LYS A 233 -1.62 11.90 5.47
C LYS A 233 -3.14 11.81 5.33
N SER A 234 -3.61 11.76 4.07
CA SER A 234 -5.00 11.44 3.80
C SER A 234 -5.31 9.97 4.11
N GLU A 235 -6.58 9.60 4.11
CA GLU A 235 -7.01 8.20 4.15
C GLU A 235 -6.40 7.34 3.05
N TYR A 236 -6.08 7.94 1.90
CA TYR A 236 -5.42 7.31 0.74
C TYR A 236 -3.88 7.34 0.80
N LEU A 237 -3.31 7.74 1.92
CA LEU A 237 -1.87 7.88 2.16
C LEU A 237 -1.19 9.01 1.36
N HIS A 238 -1.93 9.88 0.67
CA HIS A 238 -1.35 11.07 0.06
C HIS A 238 -0.81 12.03 1.12
N ALA A 239 0.37 12.60 0.89
CA ALA A 239 0.85 13.72 1.69
C ALA A 239 0.00 14.96 1.38
N VAL A 240 -0.52 15.62 2.41
CA VAL A 240 -1.37 16.82 2.30
C VAL A 240 -0.75 17.96 3.11
N ASN A 241 -0.57 19.10 2.45
CA ASN A 241 -0.06 20.33 3.07
C ASN A 241 -1.22 21.29 3.31
N VAL A 242 -1.34 21.80 4.53
CA VAL A 242 -2.32 22.83 4.91
C VAL A 242 -1.60 23.92 5.68
N THR A 243 -1.89 25.19 5.38
CA THR A 243 -1.41 26.35 6.13
C THR A 243 -2.57 26.94 6.89
N ASP A 244 -2.62 26.69 8.19
CA ASP A 244 -3.66 27.16 9.10
C ASP A 244 -3.12 27.17 10.53
N PRO A 245 -3.09 28.33 11.24
CA PRO A 245 -2.54 28.42 12.59
C PRO A 245 -3.43 27.76 13.66
N THR A 246 -4.64 27.36 13.32
CA THR A 246 -5.60 26.79 14.29
C THR A 246 -5.50 25.28 14.46
N ILE A 247 -4.71 24.60 13.61
CA ILE A 247 -4.53 23.14 13.67
C ILE A 247 -3.23 22.75 14.35
N SER A 248 -3.25 21.58 14.98
CA SER A 248 -2.11 21.02 15.68
C SER A 248 -1.71 19.63 15.14
N VAL A 249 -0.46 19.24 15.38
CA VAL A 249 0.01 17.88 15.11
C VAL A 249 -0.81 16.88 15.95
N GLY A 250 -1.17 15.74 15.38
CA GLY A 250 -2.03 14.73 16.00
C GLY A 250 -3.52 14.92 15.72
N GLU A 251 -3.93 16.06 15.15
CA GLU A 251 -5.33 16.28 14.81
C GLU A 251 -5.73 15.61 13.50
N LEU A 252 -6.97 15.16 13.48
CA LEU A 252 -7.65 14.58 12.32
C LEU A 252 -8.73 15.57 11.86
N LYS A 253 -8.59 16.12 10.65
CA LYS A 253 -9.51 17.14 10.11
C LYS A 253 -9.94 16.81 8.69
N GLN A 254 -11.11 17.30 8.31
CA GLN A 254 -11.55 17.33 6.91
C GLN A 254 -10.85 18.48 6.17
N VAL A 255 -10.23 18.15 5.04
CA VAL A 255 -9.49 19.07 4.19
C VAL A 255 -10.11 19.08 2.81
N HIS A 256 -10.44 20.24 2.30
CA HIS A 256 -10.80 20.47 0.90
C HIS A 256 -9.51 20.61 0.08
N ILE A 257 -9.29 19.69 -0.87
CA ILE A 257 -8.10 19.70 -1.71
C ILE A 257 -8.25 20.77 -2.79
N THR A 258 -7.31 21.69 -2.85
CA THR A 258 -7.33 22.81 -3.79
C THR A 258 -6.26 22.71 -4.89
N LYS A 259 -5.22 21.88 -4.66
CA LYS A 259 -4.11 21.76 -5.60
C LYS A 259 -3.43 20.41 -5.50
N SER A 260 -3.05 19.86 -6.65
CA SER A 260 -2.18 18.70 -6.80
C SER A 260 -0.76 19.17 -7.18
N ASN A 261 0.24 18.73 -6.42
CA ASN A 261 1.66 18.97 -6.69
C ASN A 261 2.33 17.66 -7.19
N ALA A 262 3.63 17.67 -7.44
CA ALA A 262 4.32 16.48 -7.95
C ALA A 262 4.20 15.25 -7.02
N ASN A 263 4.34 15.46 -5.69
CA ASN A 263 4.35 14.36 -4.70
C ASN A 263 3.44 14.64 -3.49
N SER A 264 2.53 15.60 -3.59
CA SER A 264 1.65 15.99 -2.49
C SER A 264 0.42 16.74 -2.99
N LEU A 265 -0.56 16.82 -2.12
CA LEU A 265 -1.74 17.66 -2.29
C LEU A 265 -1.62 18.89 -1.40
N SER A 266 -2.33 19.95 -1.73
CA SER A 266 -2.52 21.12 -0.87
C SER A 266 -4.01 21.39 -0.72
N GLY A 267 -4.41 21.89 0.42
CA GLY A 267 -5.81 22.17 0.68
C GLY A 267 -6.02 23.14 1.84
N SER A 268 -7.27 23.37 2.16
CA SER A 268 -7.72 24.19 3.30
C SER A 268 -8.64 23.37 4.19
N ILE A 269 -8.70 23.74 5.48
CA ILE A 269 -9.64 23.11 6.41
C ILE A 269 -11.07 23.37 5.92
N PHE A 270 -11.84 22.31 5.85
CA PHE A 270 -13.26 22.39 5.59
C PHE A 270 -13.96 22.80 6.89
N LYS A 271 -14.55 23.98 6.85
CA LYS A 271 -15.34 24.54 7.97
C LYS A 271 -16.76 24.01 7.96
#